data_107d92e44bdd83eb0de3a0ae9353ab5d
#
_entry.id   107d92e44bdd83eb0de3a0ae9353ab5d
#
_cell.length_a   1.000
_cell.length_b   1.000
_cell.length_c   1.000
_cell.angle_alpha   90.00
_cell.angle_beta   90.00
_cell.angle_gamma   90.00
#
_symmetry.space_group_name_H-M   'P 1'
#
loop_
_entity.id
_entity.type
_entity.pdbx_description
1 polymer ?
#
loop_
_entity_poly.entity_id
_entity_poly.type
_entity_poly.pdbx_seq_one_letter_code
_entity_poly.pdbx_strand_id
1 'polypeptide(L)'
;MTTNNELLNNWVKEVASLTKPDSIYWCNGSNDEYQSFVEKMLETGDLSKLNSETFPNCYLHRSDQSDVARVEHLTFICSKEKDDAGPNNNWMDPQEAHEKLDNLFEGCMEGRTLYVIPYCMGPIDSKLSRCGVEITDSPYVVANMYLMTRMGTPALKRIEDENKFVKGIHSIGDLDPEKRFIMHFPEEETIRSIGSGYGGNALLGKKCHALRIASWQALKENWLAEHMLIVEIENPSNEKFYVAAAFPSACGKTNLAMLIPPEGYEGWKVKTIGDDIAWLNMDENGQIWAINPEAGYFGVVPGTNEEDNENAYKAIQRDAIFTNVGLTDNNEPWWEGRLDGTPSIDWKGNQLEEGNHCAHPNSRFTVSAKNNPQYSELADSPSGVPITAIVFGGRRSELAPLVYEAKDWNHGVLVGASVGSETTAAAAGDIGIVRRDPMAMKPFCGYNFADYFSHWLSFSEQSDNLPKIFHVNWFRKNEEGFIWPGFGENLRVLDWIIKRCQKNVDAKEMPIGFLPNNNDINTSGLNISEETMDELAAAIEAVTTAAAATIDKLLPKPEEDADER
;
A
#
# COMPACT_ATOMS: atom_id res chain seq x y z
N MET A 1 -24.35 -7.94 -19.37
CA MET A 1 -23.06 -8.11 -20.08
C MET A 1 -22.79 -9.59 -20.24
N THR A 2 -22.15 -10.05 -21.31
CA THR A 2 -21.77 -11.44 -21.55
C THR A 2 -20.44 -11.44 -22.27
N THR A 3 -19.68 -12.52 -22.16
CA THR A 3 -18.38 -12.67 -22.84
C THR A 3 -18.37 -13.89 -23.76
N ASN A 4 -17.57 -13.83 -24.82
CA ASN A 4 -17.28 -14.97 -25.68
C ASN A 4 -16.02 -15.75 -25.24
N ASN A 5 -15.34 -15.31 -24.19
CA ASN A 5 -14.18 -16.01 -23.64
C ASN A 5 -14.62 -17.31 -22.95
N GLU A 6 -14.33 -18.44 -23.57
CA GLU A 6 -14.73 -19.77 -23.07
C GLU A 6 -14.06 -20.10 -21.72
N LEU A 7 -12.78 -19.72 -21.53
CA LEU A 7 -12.05 -19.96 -20.29
C LEU A 7 -12.76 -19.26 -19.11
N LEU A 8 -13.10 -17.99 -19.28
CA LEU A 8 -13.79 -17.20 -18.27
C LEU A 8 -15.22 -17.74 -18.02
N ASN A 9 -15.97 -18.03 -19.07
CA ASN A 9 -17.33 -18.55 -18.94
C ASN A 9 -17.36 -19.91 -18.22
N ASN A 10 -16.42 -20.79 -18.50
CA ASN A 10 -16.35 -22.09 -17.85
C ASN A 10 -15.99 -21.94 -16.37
N TRP A 11 -15.00 -21.10 -16.05
CA TRP A 11 -14.62 -20.83 -14.67
C TRP A 11 -15.77 -20.21 -13.85
N VAL A 12 -16.52 -19.24 -14.40
CA VAL A 12 -17.70 -18.68 -13.73
C VAL A 12 -18.76 -19.77 -13.46
N LYS A 13 -18.99 -20.70 -14.41
CA LYS A 13 -19.92 -21.82 -14.20
C LYS A 13 -19.44 -22.80 -13.12
N GLU A 14 -18.15 -23.10 -13.07
CA GLU A 14 -17.55 -23.95 -12.04
C GLU A 14 -17.75 -23.32 -10.65
N VAL A 15 -17.42 -22.03 -10.50
CA VAL A 15 -17.63 -21.31 -9.24
C VAL A 15 -19.12 -21.26 -8.86
N ALA A 16 -20.01 -20.97 -9.80
CA ALA A 16 -21.45 -20.96 -9.55
C ALA A 16 -22.00 -22.35 -9.17
N SER A 17 -21.45 -23.43 -9.75
CA SER A 17 -21.82 -24.79 -9.37
C SER A 17 -21.41 -25.12 -7.92
N LEU A 18 -20.26 -24.64 -7.47
CA LEU A 18 -19.76 -24.81 -6.12
C LEU A 18 -20.55 -23.96 -5.12
N THR A 19 -20.70 -22.67 -5.41
CA THR A 19 -21.24 -21.69 -4.46
C THR A 19 -22.77 -21.61 -4.45
N LYS A 20 -23.45 -22.13 -5.48
CA LYS A 20 -24.92 -22.23 -5.64
C LYS A 20 -25.66 -20.88 -5.47
N PRO A 21 -25.32 -19.83 -6.21
CA PRO A 21 -26.03 -18.55 -6.14
C PRO A 21 -27.41 -18.64 -6.80
N ASP A 22 -28.35 -17.78 -6.39
CA ASP A 22 -29.68 -17.68 -7.00
C ASP A 22 -29.62 -17.05 -8.41
N SER A 23 -28.62 -16.21 -8.66
CA SER A 23 -28.42 -15.52 -9.94
C SER A 23 -26.96 -15.13 -10.16
N ILE A 24 -26.59 -14.90 -11.42
CA ILE A 24 -25.27 -14.43 -11.82
C ILE A 24 -25.42 -13.05 -12.48
N TYR A 25 -24.69 -12.06 -11.98
CA TYR A 25 -24.67 -10.71 -12.51
C TYR A 25 -23.28 -10.32 -13.00
N TRP A 26 -23.15 -9.90 -14.25
CA TRP A 26 -21.91 -9.44 -14.85
C TRP A 26 -21.80 -7.91 -14.75
N CYS A 27 -20.83 -7.42 -14.00
CA CYS A 27 -20.62 -6.00 -13.79
C CYS A 27 -20.00 -5.35 -15.04
N ASN A 28 -20.58 -4.21 -15.45
CA ASN A 28 -20.15 -3.46 -16.63
C ASN A 28 -19.24 -2.25 -16.33
N GLY A 29 -19.15 -1.86 -15.04
CA GLY A 29 -18.30 -0.77 -14.58
C GLY A 29 -18.81 0.63 -14.94
N SER A 30 -20.10 0.79 -15.29
CA SER A 30 -20.68 2.10 -15.54
C SER A 30 -21.06 2.84 -14.24
N ASN A 31 -21.13 4.17 -14.32
CA ASN A 31 -21.59 4.96 -13.19
C ASN A 31 -23.05 4.63 -12.81
N ASP A 32 -23.93 4.38 -13.79
CA ASP A 32 -25.33 4.04 -13.53
C ASP A 32 -25.43 2.70 -12.76
N GLU A 33 -24.58 1.73 -13.10
CA GLU A 33 -24.48 0.49 -12.36
C GLU A 33 -24.00 0.71 -10.93
N TYR A 34 -22.96 1.52 -10.72
CA TYR A 34 -22.47 1.90 -9.39
C TYR A 34 -23.59 2.54 -8.55
N GLN A 35 -24.32 3.51 -9.10
CA GLN A 35 -25.44 4.15 -8.40
C GLN A 35 -26.54 3.14 -8.04
N SER A 36 -26.85 2.21 -8.93
CA SER A 36 -27.84 1.15 -8.67
C SER A 36 -27.40 0.23 -7.50
N PHE A 37 -26.10 -0.08 -7.38
CA PHE A 37 -25.61 -0.82 -6.23
C PHE A 37 -25.67 -0.01 -4.93
N VAL A 38 -25.35 1.27 -4.98
CA VAL A 38 -25.48 2.18 -3.83
C VAL A 38 -26.94 2.25 -3.38
N GLU A 39 -27.88 2.46 -4.29
CA GLU A 39 -29.32 2.49 -3.97
C GLU A 39 -29.79 1.19 -3.32
N LYS A 40 -29.42 0.04 -3.89
CA LYS A 40 -29.73 -1.27 -3.32
C LYS A 40 -29.19 -1.42 -1.89
N MET A 41 -27.92 -1.02 -1.64
CA MET A 41 -27.31 -1.11 -0.32
C MET A 41 -27.94 -0.11 0.69
N LEU A 42 -28.44 1.02 0.23
CA LEU A 42 -29.21 1.94 1.07
C LEU A 42 -30.58 1.34 1.46
N GLU A 43 -31.24 0.63 0.54
CA GLU A 43 -32.51 -0.07 0.81
C GLU A 43 -32.34 -1.23 1.79
N THR A 44 -31.25 -1.98 1.70
CA THR A 44 -30.94 -3.11 2.60
C THR A 44 -30.34 -2.66 3.94
N GLY A 45 -29.85 -1.42 4.03
CA GLY A 45 -29.17 -0.89 5.22
C GLY A 45 -27.69 -1.24 5.31
N ASP A 46 -27.10 -1.84 4.27
CA ASP A 46 -25.67 -2.10 4.18
C ASP A 46 -24.85 -0.82 4.06
N LEU A 47 -25.47 0.24 3.51
CA LEU A 47 -24.98 1.62 3.52
C LEU A 47 -25.96 2.55 4.23
N SER A 48 -25.43 3.58 4.84
CA SER A 48 -26.18 4.73 5.34
C SER A 48 -25.70 5.98 4.63
N LYS A 49 -26.64 6.83 4.19
CA LYS A 49 -26.32 8.10 3.53
C LYS A 49 -25.84 9.11 4.58
N LEU A 50 -24.72 9.78 4.30
CA LEU A 50 -24.20 10.87 5.12
C LEU A 50 -24.86 12.21 4.77
N ASN A 51 -24.53 13.25 5.55
CA ASN A 51 -25.04 14.59 5.32
C ASN A 51 -24.67 15.08 3.89
N SER A 52 -25.66 15.26 3.05
CA SER A 52 -25.45 15.59 1.63
C SER A 52 -25.04 17.04 1.36
N GLU A 53 -25.14 17.93 2.34
CA GLU A 53 -24.71 19.33 2.22
C GLU A 53 -23.21 19.46 2.45
N THR A 54 -22.65 18.70 3.41
CA THR A 54 -21.24 18.76 3.78
C THR A 54 -20.42 17.61 3.19
N PHE A 55 -21.04 16.42 2.99
CA PHE A 55 -20.42 15.20 2.42
C PHE A 55 -21.28 14.65 1.27
N PRO A 56 -21.38 15.37 0.13
CA PRO A 56 -22.20 14.96 -1.01
C PRO A 56 -21.75 13.60 -1.57
N ASN A 57 -22.72 12.70 -1.82
CA ASN A 57 -22.53 11.35 -2.31
C ASN A 57 -21.58 10.50 -1.45
N CYS A 58 -21.51 10.80 -0.15
CA CYS A 58 -20.77 9.99 0.79
C CYS A 58 -21.68 9.04 1.57
N TYR A 59 -21.16 7.87 1.87
CA TYR A 59 -21.89 6.78 2.50
C TYR A 59 -21.07 6.18 3.63
N LEU A 60 -21.75 5.61 4.62
CA LEU A 60 -21.15 4.87 5.73
C LEU A 60 -21.54 3.40 5.65
N HIS A 61 -20.54 2.54 5.65
CA HIS A 61 -20.67 1.10 5.88
C HIS A 61 -20.19 0.74 7.27
N ARG A 62 -20.90 -0.19 7.94
CA ARG A 62 -20.44 -0.81 9.18
C ARG A 62 -20.21 -2.29 8.94
N SER A 63 -18.98 -2.74 9.09
CA SER A 63 -18.66 -4.16 9.01
C SER A 63 -19.09 -4.90 10.28
N ASP A 64 -19.11 -6.23 10.23
CA ASP A 64 -19.23 -7.03 11.45
C ASP A 64 -18.14 -6.67 12.46
N GLN A 65 -18.46 -6.69 13.76
CA GLN A 65 -17.51 -6.28 14.81
C GLN A 65 -16.31 -7.23 14.94
N SER A 66 -16.41 -8.45 14.46
CA SER A 66 -15.31 -9.42 14.38
C SER A 66 -14.44 -9.23 13.13
N ASP A 67 -14.86 -8.35 12.18
CA ASP A 67 -14.28 -8.22 10.84
C ASP A 67 -13.89 -6.78 10.53
N VAL A 68 -12.90 -6.26 11.25
CA VAL A 68 -12.50 -4.85 11.23
C VAL A 68 -11.07 -4.62 10.78
N ALA A 69 -10.31 -5.70 10.47
CA ALA A 69 -8.91 -5.62 10.09
C ALA A 69 -8.51 -6.78 9.18
N ARG A 70 -7.34 -6.64 8.55
CA ARG A 70 -6.71 -7.75 7.84
C ARG A 70 -6.33 -8.87 8.82
N VAL A 71 -6.49 -10.10 8.38
CA VAL A 71 -6.16 -11.30 9.16
C VAL A 71 -4.86 -11.94 8.63
N GLU A 72 -3.71 -11.39 9.03
CA GLU A 72 -2.40 -11.85 8.54
C GLU A 72 -2.15 -13.33 8.89
N HIS A 73 -2.57 -13.78 10.07
CA HIS A 73 -2.42 -15.16 10.53
C HIS A 73 -3.30 -16.18 9.79
N LEU A 74 -4.34 -15.72 9.09
CA LEU A 74 -5.23 -16.52 8.24
C LEU A 74 -5.02 -16.25 6.74
N THR A 75 -3.93 -15.55 6.40
CA THR A 75 -3.50 -15.29 5.03
C THR A 75 -2.37 -16.22 4.67
N PHE A 76 -2.53 -17.00 3.59
CA PHE A 76 -1.61 -18.06 3.17
C PHE A 76 -1.13 -17.85 1.74
N ILE A 77 0.12 -18.31 1.49
CA ILE A 77 0.67 -18.56 0.16
C ILE A 77 0.72 -20.08 -0.01
N CYS A 78 -0.07 -20.59 -0.93
CA CYS A 78 -0.23 -22.02 -1.22
C CYS A 78 0.56 -22.37 -2.49
N SER A 79 1.89 -22.22 -2.41
CA SER A 79 2.83 -22.62 -3.46
C SER A 79 3.03 -24.15 -3.44
N LYS A 80 3.40 -24.73 -4.60
CA LYS A 80 3.67 -26.18 -4.72
C LYS A 80 4.76 -26.64 -3.78
N GLU A 81 5.86 -25.85 -3.74
CA GLU A 81 6.95 -26.10 -2.81
C GLU A 81 6.84 -25.13 -1.63
N LYS A 82 6.97 -25.64 -0.42
CA LYS A 82 6.93 -24.85 0.80
C LYS A 82 8.03 -23.79 0.83
N ASP A 83 9.19 -24.11 0.30
CA ASP A 83 10.34 -23.21 0.27
C ASP A 83 10.07 -21.98 -0.63
N ASP A 84 9.20 -22.09 -1.64
CA ASP A 84 8.82 -20.95 -2.48
C ASP A 84 8.00 -19.90 -1.70
N ALA A 85 7.21 -20.31 -0.70
CA ALA A 85 6.52 -19.38 0.19
C ALA A 85 7.48 -18.70 1.17
N GLY A 86 8.56 -19.37 1.54
CA GLY A 86 9.58 -18.90 2.47
C GLY A 86 9.10 -18.75 3.92
N PRO A 87 9.99 -18.32 4.82
CA PRO A 87 9.66 -18.13 6.22
C PRO A 87 8.83 -16.87 6.50
N ASN A 88 8.64 -16.03 5.51
CA ASN A 88 7.90 -14.76 5.60
C ASN A 88 6.39 -14.92 5.41
N ASN A 89 5.92 -16.05 4.91
CA ASN A 89 4.51 -16.33 4.66
C ASN A 89 4.02 -17.53 5.49
N ASN A 90 2.72 -17.55 5.83
CA ASN A 90 2.07 -18.78 6.21
C ASN A 90 1.90 -19.64 4.94
N TRP A 91 2.21 -20.91 5.04
CA TRP A 91 2.10 -21.86 3.95
C TRP A 91 1.11 -22.97 4.27
N MET A 92 0.38 -23.39 3.26
CA MET A 92 -0.45 -24.60 3.26
C MET A 92 -0.27 -25.32 1.93
N ASP A 93 -0.24 -26.65 1.94
CA ASP A 93 -0.21 -27.44 0.70
C ASP A 93 -1.38 -27.06 -0.21
N PRO A 94 -1.15 -26.82 -1.52
CA PRO A 94 -2.22 -26.37 -2.44
C PRO A 94 -3.42 -27.31 -2.47
N GLN A 95 -3.22 -28.64 -2.46
CA GLN A 95 -4.32 -29.59 -2.49
C GLN A 95 -5.14 -29.54 -1.19
N GLU A 96 -4.47 -29.52 -0.03
CA GLU A 96 -5.12 -29.35 1.27
C GLU A 96 -5.90 -28.02 1.34
N ALA A 97 -5.31 -26.94 0.82
CA ALA A 97 -5.93 -25.62 0.78
C ALA A 97 -7.19 -25.60 -0.11
N HIS A 98 -7.13 -26.23 -1.29
CA HIS A 98 -8.30 -26.36 -2.17
C HIS A 98 -9.41 -27.19 -1.53
N GLU A 99 -9.10 -28.37 -0.98
CA GLU A 99 -10.09 -29.22 -0.32
C GLU A 99 -10.77 -28.50 0.86
N LYS A 100 -9.99 -27.77 1.67
CA LYS A 100 -10.51 -26.97 2.78
C LYS A 100 -11.44 -25.85 2.28
N LEU A 101 -11.00 -25.11 1.28
CA LEU A 101 -11.77 -23.98 0.74
C LEU A 101 -13.03 -24.47 -0.01
N ASP A 102 -12.97 -25.55 -0.77
CA ASP A 102 -14.13 -26.11 -1.46
C ASP A 102 -15.25 -26.47 -0.47
N ASN A 103 -14.89 -27.08 0.66
CA ASN A 103 -15.86 -27.35 1.74
C ASN A 103 -16.49 -26.07 2.33
N LEU A 104 -15.73 -24.96 2.41
CA LEU A 104 -16.25 -23.69 2.93
C LEU A 104 -17.07 -22.93 1.88
N PHE A 105 -16.71 -23.04 0.61
CA PHE A 105 -17.41 -22.38 -0.49
C PHE A 105 -18.66 -23.14 -0.95
N GLU A 106 -18.82 -24.42 -0.61
CA GLU A 106 -19.99 -25.19 -1.03
C GLU A 106 -21.30 -24.56 -0.53
N GLY A 107 -22.12 -24.07 -1.48
CA GLY A 107 -23.41 -23.44 -1.19
C GLY A 107 -23.34 -22.10 -0.49
N CYS A 108 -22.16 -21.48 -0.32
CA CYS A 108 -21.99 -20.25 0.47
C CYS A 108 -22.75 -19.03 -0.10
N MET A 109 -23.16 -19.08 -1.37
CA MET A 109 -23.92 -18.00 -2.02
C MET A 109 -25.43 -18.33 -2.21
N GLU A 110 -25.94 -19.39 -1.60
CA GLU A 110 -27.39 -19.68 -1.61
C GLU A 110 -28.18 -18.47 -1.06
N GLY A 111 -29.25 -18.06 -1.76
CA GLY A 111 -30.02 -16.85 -1.44
C GLY A 111 -29.38 -15.54 -1.87
N ARG A 112 -28.23 -15.58 -2.55
CA ARG A 112 -27.45 -14.40 -2.95
C ARG A 112 -27.22 -14.34 -4.46
N THR A 113 -26.83 -13.16 -4.93
CA THR A 113 -26.37 -12.95 -6.32
C THR A 113 -24.85 -13.08 -6.37
N LEU A 114 -24.35 -13.85 -7.33
CA LEU A 114 -22.94 -13.91 -7.68
C LEU A 114 -22.63 -12.77 -8.65
N TYR A 115 -21.76 -11.85 -8.25
CA TYR A 115 -21.28 -10.75 -9.08
C TYR A 115 -19.96 -11.13 -9.74
N VAL A 116 -19.86 -10.96 -11.05
CA VAL A 116 -18.63 -11.16 -11.83
C VAL A 116 -18.06 -9.80 -12.18
N ILE A 117 -16.88 -9.47 -11.64
CA ILE A 117 -16.22 -8.17 -11.74
C ILE A 117 -14.94 -8.31 -12.59
N PRO A 118 -14.99 -8.10 -13.91
CA PRO A 118 -13.77 -7.92 -14.68
C PRO A 118 -13.11 -6.59 -14.29
N TYR A 119 -11.81 -6.61 -13.99
CA TYR A 119 -11.07 -5.41 -13.62
C TYR A 119 -9.65 -5.42 -14.18
N CYS A 120 -9.04 -4.27 -14.32
CA CYS A 120 -7.65 -4.10 -14.68
C CYS A 120 -6.91 -3.31 -13.61
N MET A 121 -5.78 -3.83 -13.17
CA MET A 121 -4.82 -3.14 -12.35
C MET A 121 -3.81 -2.45 -13.27
N GLY A 122 -3.75 -1.12 -13.17
CA GLY A 122 -2.99 -0.25 -14.07
C GLY A 122 -3.83 0.36 -15.20
N PRO A 123 -3.27 1.33 -15.94
CA PRO A 123 -3.94 1.95 -17.09
C PRO A 123 -4.34 0.91 -18.14
N ILE A 124 -5.57 0.98 -18.66
CA ILE A 124 -6.14 -0.05 -19.56
C ILE A 124 -5.23 -0.36 -20.77
N ASP A 125 -4.63 0.67 -21.35
CA ASP A 125 -3.81 0.55 -22.55
C ASP A 125 -2.32 0.27 -22.26
N SER A 126 -1.94 0.12 -20.99
CA SER A 126 -0.55 -0.16 -20.61
C SER A 126 -0.22 -1.65 -20.79
N LYS A 127 0.94 -1.94 -21.38
CA LYS A 127 1.49 -3.30 -21.45
C LYS A 127 1.89 -3.86 -20.08
N LEU A 128 2.11 -2.96 -19.12
CA LEU A 128 2.50 -3.31 -17.76
C LEU A 128 1.30 -3.71 -16.88
N SER A 129 0.09 -3.34 -17.28
CA SER A 129 -1.13 -3.64 -16.54
C SER A 129 -1.51 -5.12 -16.62
N ARG A 130 -2.18 -5.59 -15.59
CA ARG A 130 -2.67 -6.98 -15.50
C ARG A 130 -4.15 -6.98 -15.17
N CYS A 131 -4.91 -7.79 -15.88
CA CYS A 131 -6.34 -7.94 -15.63
C CYS A 131 -6.63 -9.09 -14.68
N GLY A 132 -7.73 -8.97 -13.95
CA GLY A 132 -8.30 -10.01 -13.13
C GLY A 132 -9.81 -10.06 -13.24
N VAL A 133 -10.40 -11.11 -12.74
CA VAL A 133 -11.84 -11.22 -12.53
C VAL A 133 -12.07 -11.60 -11.09
N GLU A 134 -12.81 -10.78 -10.35
CA GLU A 134 -13.26 -11.10 -9.01
C GLU A 134 -14.72 -11.56 -9.05
N ILE A 135 -14.97 -12.71 -8.45
CA ILE A 135 -16.32 -13.23 -8.20
C ILE A 135 -16.62 -12.98 -6.73
N THR A 136 -17.77 -12.36 -6.42
CA THR A 136 -18.18 -12.06 -5.04
C THR A 136 -19.70 -12.13 -4.89
N ASP A 137 -20.18 -12.33 -3.66
CA ASP A 137 -21.59 -12.20 -3.28
C ASP A 137 -21.91 -10.87 -2.60
N SER A 138 -20.94 -9.94 -2.51
CA SER A 138 -21.04 -8.67 -1.78
C SER A 138 -21.21 -7.45 -2.69
N PRO A 139 -22.36 -6.76 -2.66
CA PRO A 139 -22.52 -5.49 -3.36
C PRO A 139 -21.53 -4.39 -2.89
N TYR A 140 -21.16 -4.42 -1.60
CA TYR A 140 -20.13 -3.53 -1.05
C TYR A 140 -18.78 -3.71 -1.73
N VAL A 141 -18.38 -4.97 -2.01
CA VAL A 141 -17.15 -5.25 -2.76
C VAL A 141 -17.25 -4.70 -4.18
N VAL A 142 -18.39 -4.90 -4.87
CA VAL A 142 -18.59 -4.34 -6.23
C VAL A 142 -18.41 -2.82 -6.24
N ALA A 143 -19.04 -2.10 -5.30
CA ALA A 143 -18.97 -0.63 -5.21
C ALA A 143 -17.54 -0.15 -4.90
N ASN A 144 -16.83 -0.84 -4.02
CA ASN A 144 -15.44 -0.49 -3.70
C ASN A 144 -14.48 -0.82 -4.86
N MET A 145 -14.67 -1.94 -5.55
CA MET A 145 -13.87 -2.28 -6.75
C MET A 145 -14.08 -1.28 -7.89
N TYR A 146 -15.29 -0.73 -8.03
CA TYR A 146 -15.56 0.35 -8.97
C TYR A 146 -14.70 1.61 -8.68
N LEU A 147 -14.57 1.99 -7.41
CA LEU A 147 -13.76 3.14 -7.01
C LEU A 147 -12.25 2.86 -7.11
N MET A 148 -11.83 1.61 -6.85
CA MET A 148 -10.43 1.22 -6.67
C MET A 148 -9.73 0.75 -7.95
N THR A 149 -10.47 0.30 -8.96
CA THR A 149 -9.92 -0.35 -10.15
C THR A 149 -10.52 0.20 -11.43
N ARG A 150 -9.94 -0.18 -12.55
CA ARG A 150 -10.52 0.08 -13.87
C ARG A 150 -11.36 -1.13 -14.27
N MET A 151 -12.62 -1.17 -13.77
CA MET A 151 -13.47 -2.36 -13.92
C MET A 151 -14.45 -2.28 -15.11
N GLY A 152 -15.04 -3.43 -15.41
CA GLY A 152 -16.16 -3.60 -16.33
C GLY A 152 -15.75 -3.83 -17.77
N THR A 153 -16.50 -3.23 -18.71
CA THR A 153 -16.39 -3.51 -20.15
C THR A 153 -14.98 -3.34 -20.73
N PRO A 154 -14.20 -2.29 -20.39
CA PRO A 154 -12.82 -2.16 -20.92
C PRO A 154 -11.91 -3.27 -20.45
N ALA A 155 -11.98 -3.67 -19.18
CA ALA A 155 -11.20 -4.76 -18.64
C ALA A 155 -11.60 -6.11 -19.26
N LEU A 156 -12.91 -6.35 -19.42
CA LEU A 156 -13.39 -7.57 -20.07
C LEU A 156 -12.89 -7.71 -21.51
N LYS A 157 -12.93 -6.62 -22.28
CA LYS A 157 -12.40 -6.62 -23.64
C LYS A 157 -10.91 -7.00 -23.67
N ARG A 158 -10.12 -6.45 -22.76
CA ARG A 158 -8.70 -6.79 -22.66
C ARG A 158 -8.49 -8.26 -22.27
N ILE A 159 -9.29 -8.80 -21.35
CA ILE A 159 -9.26 -10.21 -20.98
C ILE A 159 -9.59 -11.10 -22.19
N GLU A 160 -10.56 -10.70 -23.03
CA GLU A 160 -10.91 -11.42 -24.26
C GLU A 160 -9.76 -11.42 -25.28
N ASP A 161 -9.09 -10.26 -25.44
CA ASP A 161 -7.98 -10.11 -26.38
C ASP A 161 -6.72 -10.89 -25.94
N GLU A 162 -6.40 -10.87 -24.64
CA GLU A 162 -5.21 -11.52 -24.07
C GLU A 162 -5.44 -12.98 -23.65
N ASN A 163 -6.68 -13.39 -23.46
CA ASN A 163 -7.10 -14.70 -22.91
C ASN A 163 -6.37 -15.06 -21.59
N LYS A 164 -6.05 -14.06 -20.79
CA LYS A 164 -5.32 -14.18 -19.52
C LYS A 164 -5.95 -13.26 -18.46
N PHE A 165 -6.14 -13.77 -17.24
CA PHE A 165 -6.63 -13.02 -16.10
C PHE A 165 -6.30 -13.72 -14.79
N VAL A 166 -6.10 -12.94 -13.72
CA VAL A 166 -6.00 -13.44 -12.35
C VAL A 166 -7.40 -13.78 -11.86
N LYS A 167 -7.57 -14.98 -11.29
CA LYS A 167 -8.82 -15.48 -10.75
C LYS A 167 -8.98 -15.08 -9.30
N GLY A 168 -10.06 -14.41 -8.95
CA GLY A 168 -10.41 -14.05 -7.57
C GLY A 168 -11.79 -14.58 -7.20
N ILE A 169 -11.89 -15.33 -6.12
CA ILE A 169 -13.17 -15.79 -5.55
C ILE A 169 -13.27 -15.25 -4.14
N HIS A 170 -14.33 -14.50 -3.88
CA HIS A 170 -14.65 -13.96 -2.57
C HIS A 170 -16.09 -14.30 -2.17
N SER A 171 -16.30 -14.62 -0.90
CA SER A 171 -17.63 -14.66 -0.29
C SER A 171 -17.58 -14.16 1.15
N ILE A 172 -18.59 -13.40 1.56
CA ILE A 172 -18.74 -13.03 2.97
C ILE A 172 -19.02 -14.24 3.87
N GLY A 173 -19.46 -15.36 3.29
CA GLY A 173 -19.82 -16.56 4.02
C GLY A 173 -20.88 -16.29 5.09
N ASP A 174 -20.65 -16.84 6.29
CA ASP A 174 -21.44 -16.59 7.49
C ASP A 174 -20.74 -15.66 8.49
N LEU A 175 -19.61 -15.02 8.10
CA LEU A 175 -18.77 -14.14 8.91
C LEU A 175 -18.18 -14.80 10.19
N ASP A 176 -18.19 -16.14 10.27
CA ASP A 176 -17.56 -16.86 11.35
C ASP A 176 -16.03 -16.71 11.31
N PRO A 177 -15.38 -16.15 12.34
CA PRO A 177 -13.92 -15.98 12.36
C PRO A 177 -13.14 -17.30 12.22
N GLU A 178 -13.70 -18.45 12.65
CA GLU A 178 -13.05 -19.76 12.55
C GLU A 178 -13.07 -20.31 11.12
N LYS A 179 -13.91 -19.74 10.23
CA LYS A 179 -14.05 -20.12 8.83
C LYS A 179 -13.45 -19.06 7.87
N ARG A 180 -12.72 -18.11 8.39
CA ARG A 180 -12.13 -17.00 7.63
C ARG A 180 -10.76 -17.38 7.11
N PHE A 181 -10.57 -17.32 5.78
CA PHE A 181 -9.29 -17.59 5.12
C PHE A 181 -9.08 -16.72 3.90
N ILE A 182 -7.83 -16.28 3.68
CA ILE A 182 -7.39 -15.58 2.47
C ILE A 182 -6.20 -16.37 1.91
N MET A 183 -6.41 -17.14 0.85
CA MET A 183 -5.40 -18.03 0.29
C MET A 183 -5.04 -17.63 -1.14
N HIS A 184 -3.74 -17.63 -1.42
CA HIS A 184 -3.17 -17.28 -2.72
C HIS A 184 -2.48 -18.50 -3.30
N PHE A 185 -2.74 -18.81 -4.54
CA PHE A 185 -2.17 -19.90 -5.33
C PHE A 185 -1.34 -19.28 -6.46
N PRO A 186 -0.06 -18.97 -6.21
CA PRO A 186 0.74 -18.15 -7.14
C PRO A 186 0.87 -18.77 -8.54
N GLU A 187 1.14 -20.09 -8.62
CA GLU A 187 1.32 -20.80 -9.89
C GLU A 187 0.03 -20.90 -10.71
N GLU A 188 -1.12 -20.79 -10.04
CA GLU A 188 -2.45 -20.81 -10.67
C GLU A 188 -2.99 -19.41 -10.93
N GLU A 189 -2.25 -18.36 -10.50
CA GLU A 189 -2.71 -16.96 -10.51
C GLU A 189 -4.12 -16.83 -9.90
N THR A 190 -4.36 -17.51 -8.78
CA THR A 190 -5.69 -17.64 -8.16
C THR A 190 -5.68 -17.14 -6.71
N ILE A 191 -6.75 -16.44 -6.33
CA ILE A 191 -6.99 -15.93 -4.98
C ILE A 191 -8.34 -16.43 -4.51
N ARG A 192 -8.41 -16.95 -3.29
CA ARG A 192 -9.66 -17.40 -2.67
C ARG A 192 -9.78 -16.82 -1.26
N SER A 193 -10.81 -16.00 -1.03
CA SER A 193 -11.10 -15.32 0.25
C SER A 193 -12.51 -15.61 0.70
N ILE A 194 -12.69 -16.07 1.93
CA ILE A 194 -13.99 -16.40 2.50
C ILE A 194 -14.11 -15.96 3.96
N GLY A 195 -15.33 -15.61 4.39
CA GLY A 195 -15.66 -15.31 5.79
C GLY A 195 -15.33 -13.89 6.22
N SER A 196 -15.07 -12.96 5.30
CA SER A 196 -14.77 -11.56 5.59
C SER A 196 -15.44 -10.63 4.59
N GLY A 197 -16.15 -9.61 5.07
CA GLY A 197 -16.64 -8.48 4.26
C GLY A 197 -15.74 -7.24 4.38
N TYR A 198 -14.68 -7.29 5.20
CA TYR A 198 -13.75 -6.19 5.36
C TYR A 198 -12.91 -5.97 4.09
N GLY A 199 -12.88 -4.72 3.58
CA GLY A 199 -12.23 -4.39 2.31
C GLY A 199 -10.79 -4.85 2.18
N GLY A 200 -10.01 -4.85 3.26
CA GLY A 200 -8.63 -5.34 3.25
C GLY A 200 -8.46 -6.84 2.97
N ASN A 201 -9.53 -7.63 3.14
CA ASN A 201 -9.59 -9.07 2.88
C ASN A 201 -10.43 -9.41 1.65
N ALA A 202 -11.38 -8.54 1.30
CA ALA A 202 -12.42 -8.75 0.30
C ALA A 202 -12.15 -8.07 -1.05
N LEU A 203 -11.40 -6.95 -1.09
CA LEU A 203 -11.04 -6.27 -2.33
C LEU A 203 -9.79 -6.94 -2.93
N LEU A 204 -10.01 -8.01 -3.70
CA LEU A 204 -8.93 -8.89 -4.14
C LEU A 204 -7.99 -8.23 -5.15
N GLY A 205 -8.42 -7.18 -5.86
CA GLY A 205 -7.58 -6.40 -6.76
C GLY A 205 -6.42 -5.70 -6.04
N LYS A 206 -6.61 -5.24 -4.79
CA LYS A 206 -5.61 -4.43 -4.08
C LYS A 206 -4.41 -5.28 -3.59
N LYS A 207 -4.44 -5.76 -2.36
CA LYS A 207 -3.27 -6.42 -1.74
C LYS A 207 -3.05 -7.86 -2.22
N CYS A 208 -4.11 -8.54 -2.61
CA CYS A 208 -4.02 -9.92 -3.06
C CYS A 208 -3.45 -10.01 -4.47
N HIS A 209 -4.09 -9.32 -5.45
CA HIS A 209 -3.59 -9.31 -6.83
C HIS A 209 -2.39 -8.39 -6.99
N ALA A 210 -2.55 -7.07 -6.69
CA ALA A 210 -1.54 -6.07 -7.05
C ALA A 210 -0.22 -6.18 -6.27
N LEU A 211 -0.17 -6.98 -5.19
CA LEU A 211 1.07 -7.28 -4.47
C LEU A 211 1.37 -8.77 -4.42
N ARG A 212 0.57 -9.62 -3.75
CA ARG A 212 0.96 -11.02 -3.50
C ARG A 212 1.06 -11.85 -4.78
N ILE A 213 0.05 -11.82 -5.64
CA ILE A 213 0.12 -12.51 -6.95
C ILE A 213 1.05 -11.75 -7.89
N ALA A 214 0.98 -10.42 -7.93
CA ALA A 214 1.81 -9.60 -8.80
C ALA A 214 3.31 -9.73 -8.48
N SER A 215 3.71 -9.86 -7.21
CA SER A 215 5.12 -10.10 -6.86
C SER A 215 5.64 -11.44 -7.39
N TRP A 216 4.80 -12.49 -7.38
CA TRP A 216 5.14 -13.76 -8.03
C TRP A 216 5.24 -13.64 -9.55
N GLN A 217 4.27 -12.98 -10.20
CA GLN A 217 4.33 -12.70 -11.65
C GLN A 217 5.58 -11.89 -11.99
N ALA A 218 5.89 -10.89 -11.18
CA ALA A 218 7.05 -10.02 -11.31
C ALA A 218 8.37 -10.80 -11.29
N LEU A 219 8.52 -11.76 -10.36
CA LEU A 219 9.67 -12.66 -10.32
C LEU A 219 9.82 -13.46 -11.63
N LYS A 220 8.72 -13.94 -12.20
CA LYS A 220 8.75 -14.77 -13.43
C LYS A 220 8.95 -13.96 -14.71
N GLU A 221 8.52 -12.70 -14.70
CA GLU A 221 8.50 -11.82 -15.86
C GLU A 221 9.55 -10.69 -15.78
N ASN A 222 10.40 -10.69 -14.74
CA ASN A 222 11.50 -9.74 -14.53
C ASN A 222 11.05 -8.27 -14.39
N TRP A 223 10.10 -8.02 -13.46
CA TRP A 223 9.66 -6.71 -13.02
C TRP A 223 9.39 -6.75 -11.51
N LEU A 224 9.07 -5.62 -10.86
CA LEU A 224 8.87 -5.57 -9.41
C LEU A 224 7.47 -5.05 -9.07
N ALA A 225 6.78 -5.71 -8.13
CA ALA A 225 5.51 -5.27 -7.56
C ALA A 225 5.73 -4.87 -6.10
N GLU A 226 5.66 -3.55 -5.83
CA GLU A 226 6.16 -2.98 -4.60
C GLU A 226 5.09 -2.21 -3.82
N HIS A 227 5.19 -2.26 -2.50
CA HIS A 227 4.35 -1.49 -1.59
C HIS A 227 4.89 -0.06 -1.45
N MET A 228 4.83 0.68 -2.56
CA MET A 228 5.39 2.02 -2.70
C MET A 228 4.35 3.03 -3.17
N LEU A 229 4.44 4.25 -2.64
CA LEU A 229 3.84 5.41 -3.27
C LEU A 229 4.69 5.86 -4.47
N ILE A 230 4.09 6.63 -5.39
CA ILE A 230 4.80 7.31 -6.48
C ILE A 230 4.36 8.77 -6.50
N VAL A 231 5.31 9.70 -6.43
CA VAL A 231 5.06 11.14 -6.54
C VAL A 231 5.80 11.74 -7.72
N GLU A 232 5.13 12.68 -8.39
CA GLU A 232 5.70 13.62 -9.36
C GLU A 232 6.07 14.90 -8.61
N ILE A 233 7.32 15.34 -8.73
CA ILE A 233 7.83 16.58 -8.15
C ILE A 233 8.29 17.46 -9.30
N GLU A 234 7.71 18.66 -9.43
CA GLU A 234 8.11 19.66 -10.41
C GLU A 234 8.80 20.83 -9.70
N ASN A 235 10.02 21.15 -10.09
CA ASN A 235 10.76 22.29 -9.56
C ASN A 235 10.36 23.61 -10.24
N PRO A 236 10.79 24.78 -9.73
CA PRO A 236 10.49 26.08 -10.36
C PRO A 236 10.99 26.26 -11.79
N SER A 237 11.92 25.42 -12.26
CA SER A 237 12.40 25.39 -13.65
C SER A 237 11.54 24.49 -14.56
N ASN A 238 10.42 23.95 -14.06
CA ASN A 238 9.52 22.99 -14.70
C ASN A 238 10.19 21.64 -15.05
N GLU A 239 11.26 21.30 -14.36
CA GLU A 239 11.83 19.94 -14.43
C GLU A 239 11.04 19.00 -13.54
N LYS A 240 10.78 17.79 -14.03
CA LYS A 240 9.98 16.77 -13.34
C LYS A 240 10.82 15.62 -12.87
N PHE A 241 10.58 15.19 -11.66
CA PHE A 241 11.22 14.06 -10.99
C PHE A 241 10.17 13.13 -10.43
N TYR A 242 10.42 11.83 -10.46
CA TYR A 242 9.49 10.83 -9.98
C TYR A 242 10.17 9.98 -8.90
N VAL A 243 9.57 9.98 -7.73
CA VAL A 243 10.12 9.27 -6.56
C VAL A 243 9.16 8.15 -6.18
N ALA A 244 9.68 6.92 -6.11
CA ALA A 244 8.98 5.79 -5.52
C ALA A 244 9.45 5.63 -4.06
N ALA A 245 8.52 5.49 -3.10
CA ALA A 245 8.89 5.41 -1.69
C ALA A 245 8.12 4.34 -0.92
N ALA A 246 8.85 3.47 -0.23
CA ALA A 246 8.34 2.38 0.58
C ALA A 246 8.45 2.70 2.07
N PHE A 247 7.32 2.74 2.75
CA PHE A 247 7.23 2.90 4.19
C PHE A 247 6.27 1.87 4.79
N PRO A 248 6.57 1.26 5.95
CA PRO A 248 5.62 0.48 6.71
C PRO A 248 4.36 1.27 7.06
N SER A 249 3.31 0.56 7.48
CA SER A 249 2.05 1.19 7.88
C SER A 249 2.28 2.26 8.96
N ALA A 250 1.52 3.35 8.91
CA ALA A 250 1.61 4.51 9.80
C ALA A 250 2.97 5.25 9.79
N CYS A 251 3.76 5.12 8.71
CA CYS A 251 5.03 5.84 8.54
C CYS A 251 4.95 7.00 7.53
N GLY A 252 3.74 7.52 7.25
CA GLY A 252 3.55 8.76 6.49
C GLY A 252 3.47 8.61 4.97
N LYS A 253 3.16 7.40 4.44
CA LYS A 253 3.00 7.18 2.98
C LYS A 253 2.01 8.16 2.35
N THR A 254 0.77 8.18 2.82
CA THR A 254 -0.28 9.06 2.29
C THR A 254 0.10 10.54 2.40
N ASN A 255 0.70 10.94 3.52
CA ASN A 255 1.15 12.33 3.72
C ASN A 255 2.25 12.72 2.72
N LEU A 256 3.18 11.81 2.40
CA LEU A 256 4.20 12.08 1.38
C LEU A 256 3.61 12.07 -0.04
N ALA A 257 2.69 11.14 -0.33
CA ALA A 257 2.02 11.04 -1.63
C ALA A 257 1.19 12.27 -1.97
N MET A 258 0.64 12.94 -0.96
CA MET A 258 -0.27 14.10 -1.08
C MET A 258 0.35 15.36 -0.45
N LEU A 259 1.67 15.44 -0.39
CA LEU A 259 2.44 16.52 0.22
C LEU A 259 2.15 17.87 -0.46
N ILE A 260 1.96 18.91 0.37
CA ILE A 260 1.88 20.31 -0.07
C ILE A 260 3.23 20.96 0.19
N PRO A 261 3.85 21.62 -0.83
CA PRO A 261 5.11 22.33 -0.64
C PRO A 261 5.04 23.35 0.50
N PRO A 262 6.03 23.37 1.41
CA PRO A 262 6.03 24.28 2.54
C PRO A 262 6.47 25.71 2.14
N GLU A 263 6.40 26.64 3.08
CA GLU A 263 6.95 27.99 2.93
C GLU A 263 8.44 27.94 2.54
N GLY A 264 8.84 28.79 1.59
CA GLY A 264 10.19 28.81 1.02
C GLY A 264 10.41 27.84 -0.15
N TYR A 265 9.34 27.14 -0.57
CA TYR A 265 9.33 26.29 -1.77
C TYR A 265 8.30 26.76 -2.81
N GLU A 266 8.17 28.08 -2.97
CA GLU A 266 7.29 28.69 -3.97
C GLU A 266 7.70 28.25 -5.39
N GLY A 267 6.68 27.88 -6.19
CA GLY A 267 6.87 27.39 -7.56
C GLY A 267 7.17 25.88 -7.66
N TRP A 268 7.44 25.20 -6.56
CA TRP A 268 7.45 23.74 -6.54
C TRP A 268 6.03 23.18 -6.57
N LYS A 269 5.85 22.04 -7.23
CA LYS A 269 4.59 21.31 -7.28
C LYS A 269 4.84 19.85 -6.96
N VAL A 270 3.94 19.26 -6.17
CA VAL A 270 3.93 17.82 -5.91
C VAL A 270 2.61 17.27 -6.35
N LYS A 271 2.63 16.21 -7.16
CA LYS A 271 1.42 15.51 -7.63
C LYS A 271 1.50 14.03 -7.31
N THR A 272 0.36 13.45 -6.98
CA THR A 272 0.23 12.03 -6.66
C THR A 272 0.05 11.21 -7.94
N ILE A 273 0.96 10.28 -8.21
CA ILE A 273 0.76 9.20 -9.21
C ILE A 273 0.04 8.02 -8.55
N GLY A 274 0.51 7.60 -7.37
CA GLY A 274 -0.10 6.55 -6.56
C GLY A 274 0.34 6.66 -5.10
N ASP A 275 -0.52 6.23 -4.16
CA ASP A 275 -0.24 6.39 -2.74
C ASP A 275 0.26 5.12 -2.04
N ASP A 276 0.14 3.94 -2.68
CA ASP A 276 0.29 2.69 -1.96
C ASP A 276 1.01 1.56 -2.70
N ILE A 277 0.84 1.43 -4.02
CA ILE A 277 1.41 0.34 -4.82
C ILE A 277 2.07 0.89 -6.10
N ALA A 278 3.27 0.39 -6.40
CA ALA A 278 4.00 0.67 -7.63
C ALA A 278 4.40 -0.63 -8.33
N TRP A 279 4.21 -0.70 -9.64
CA TRP A 279 4.78 -1.75 -10.48
C TRP A 279 5.93 -1.15 -11.28
N LEU A 280 7.14 -1.69 -11.05
CA LEU A 280 8.38 -1.17 -11.60
C LEU A 280 8.89 -2.08 -12.70
N ASN A 281 9.16 -1.52 -13.87
CA ASN A 281 9.65 -2.26 -15.02
C ASN A 281 10.90 -1.57 -15.58
N MET A 282 11.86 -2.36 -16.04
CA MET A 282 13.04 -1.85 -16.74
C MET A 282 12.76 -1.79 -18.22
N ASP A 283 13.07 -0.66 -18.87
CA ASP A 283 13.04 -0.55 -20.32
C ASP A 283 14.33 -1.08 -20.98
N GLU A 284 14.36 -1.06 -22.29
CA GLU A 284 15.52 -1.52 -23.09
C GLU A 284 16.81 -0.68 -22.89
N ASN A 285 16.68 0.52 -22.30
CA ASN A 285 17.80 1.39 -21.96
C ASN A 285 18.25 1.24 -20.51
N GLY A 286 17.64 0.31 -19.76
CA GLY A 286 17.92 0.06 -18.35
C GLY A 286 17.34 1.08 -17.40
N GLN A 287 16.41 1.94 -17.85
CA GLN A 287 15.68 2.88 -17.02
C GLN A 287 14.49 2.19 -16.36
N ILE A 288 14.31 2.39 -15.07
CA ILE A 288 13.13 1.91 -14.32
C ILE A 288 11.95 2.85 -14.57
N TRP A 289 10.84 2.28 -15.00
CA TRP A 289 9.54 2.93 -15.16
C TRP A 289 8.52 2.36 -14.18
N ALA A 290 7.63 3.20 -13.68
CA ALA A 290 6.59 2.80 -12.75
C ALA A 290 5.20 3.13 -13.26
N ILE A 291 4.24 2.22 -13.00
CA ILE A 291 2.81 2.50 -13.08
C ILE A 291 2.18 2.34 -11.70
N ASN A 292 1.10 3.10 -11.46
CA ASN A 292 0.20 2.85 -10.35
C ASN A 292 -0.89 1.86 -10.79
N PRO A 293 -1.00 0.67 -10.17
CA PRO A 293 -2.04 -0.29 -10.52
C PRO A 293 -3.44 0.14 -10.09
N GLU A 294 -3.58 1.01 -9.10
CA GLU A 294 -4.85 1.40 -8.51
C GLU A 294 -5.49 2.63 -9.21
N ALA A 295 -6.82 2.74 -9.16
CA ALA A 295 -7.57 3.90 -9.66
C ALA A 295 -8.20 4.72 -8.52
N GLY A 296 -8.07 4.27 -7.28
CA GLY A 296 -8.63 4.89 -6.09
C GLY A 296 -7.77 4.66 -4.85
N TYR A 297 -8.20 5.25 -3.76
CA TYR A 297 -7.56 5.13 -2.45
C TYR A 297 -8.43 4.32 -1.49
N PHE A 298 -7.81 3.42 -0.74
CA PHE A 298 -8.41 2.72 0.39
C PHE A 298 -7.55 2.99 1.62
N GLY A 299 -7.75 4.15 2.23
CA GLY A 299 -6.91 4.68 3.29
C GLY A 299 -7.47 4.48 4.69
N VAL A 300 -6.59 4.62 5.71
CA VAL A 300 -6.98 4.75 7.12
C VAL A 300 -7.50 6.16 7.33
N VAL A 301 -8.64 6.30 8.04
CA VAL A 301 -9.26 7.61 8.27
C VAL A 301 -8.70 8.34 9.51
N PRO A 302 -8.51 7.70 10.67
CA PRO A 302 -8.03 8.37 11.89
C PRO A 302 -6.74 9.16 11.66
N GLY A 303 -6.72 10.39 12.17
CA GLY A 303 -5.62 11.34 11.99
C GLY A 303 -5.66 12.13 10.68
N THR A 304 -6.62 11.88 9.79
CA THR A 304 -6.80 12.69 8.58
C THR A 304 -7.55 13.98 8.93
N ASN A 305 -6.95 15.13 8.64
CA ASN A 305 -7.54 16.45 8.90
C ASN A 305 -7.03 17.49 7.90
N GLU A 306 -7.59 18.69 7.94
CA GLU A 306 -7.28 19.76 6.98
C GLU A 306 -5.96 20.49 7.28
N GLU A 307 -5.38 20.33 8.47
CA GLU A 307 -4.10 20.99 8.82
C GLU A 307 -2.91 20.13 8.45
N ASP A 308 -2.97 18.82 8.78
CA ASP A 308 -1.84 17.91 8.64
C ASP A 308 -1.75 17.27 7.23
N ASN A 309 -2.92 17.00 6.59
CA ASN A 309 -3.00 16.31 5.30
C ASN A 309 -4.22 16.77 4.47
N GLU A 310 -4.24 18.06 4.20
CA GLU A 310 -5.33 18.79 3.53
C GLU A 310 -5.83 18.11 2.25
N ASN A 311 -4.93 17.60 1.39
CA ASN A 311 -5.33 16.96 0.13
C ASN A 311 -6.03 15.62 0.35
N ALA A 312 -5.59 14.82 1.32
CA ALA A 312 -6.27 13.59 1.71
C ALA A 312 -7.66 13.91 2.30
N TYR A 313 -7.73 14.92 3.15
CA TYR A 313 -9.00 15.38 3.74
C TYR A 313 -9.97 15.88 2.66
N LYS A 314 -9.51 16.71 1.70
CA LYS A 314 -10.32 17.17 0.57
C LYS A 314 -10.79 16.04 -0.33
N ALA A 315 -9.95 15.04 -0.57
CA ALA A 315 -10.31 13.92 -1.43
C ALA A 315 -11.50 13.11 -0.92
N ILE A 316 -11.68 13.03 0.41
CA ILE A 316 -12.73 12.22 1.04
C ILE A 316 -14.01 12.99 1.38
N GLN A 317 -14.08 14.28 1.12
CA GLN A 317 -15.26 15.09 1.42
C GLN A 317 -16.44 14.86 0.48
N ARG A 318 -16.25 14.13 -0.62
CA ARG A 318 -17.31 13.80 -1.58
C ARG A 318 -17.06 12.46 -2.26
N ASP A 319 -18.13 11.85 -2.75
CA ASP A 319 -18.09 10.62 -3.55
C ASP A 319 -17.28 9.49 -2.89
N ALA A 320 -17.36 9.35 -1.56
CA ALA A 320 -16.56 8.42 -0.77
C ALA A 320 -17.44 7.42 0.01
N ILE A 321 -16.92 6.21 0.20
CA ILE A 321 -17.49 5.23 1.12
C ILE A 321 -16.59 5.18 2.35
N PHE A 322 -17.15 5.54 3.50
CA PHE A 322 -16.51 5.38 4.80
C PHE A 322 -16.86 4.03 5.42
N THR A 323 -15.92 3.41 6.09
CA THR A 323 -16.13 2.14 6.81
C THR A 323 -15.69 2.27 8.25
N ASN A 324 -16.62 1.98 9.19
CA ASN A 324 -16.38 1.95 10.63
C ASN A 324 -15.92 3.29 11.24
N VAL A 325 -16.36 4.41 10.68
CA VAL A 325 -16.24 5.73 11.32
C VAL A 325 -17.44 5.99 12.24
N GLY A 326 -17.28 6.93 13.15
CA GLY A 326 -18.40 7.45 13.95
C GLY A 326 -19.20 8.52 13.22
N LEU A 327 -20.20 9.08 13.91
CA LEU A 327 -21.04 10.15 13.37
C LEU A 327 -21.17 11.28 14.38
N THR A 328 -21.36 12.51 13.85
CA THR A 328 -21.85 13.66 14.61
C THR A 328 -23.40 13.67 14.63
N ASP A 329 -23.99 14.54 15.46
CA ASP A 329 -25.44 14.77 15.47
C ASP A 329 -26.00 15.27 14.11
N ASN A 330 -25.15 15.89 13.29
CA ASN A 330 -25.49 16.35 11.95
C ASN A 330 -25.36 15.25 10.88
N ASN A 331 -25.15 14.00 11.29
CA ASN A 331 -24.93 12.87 10.39
C ASN A 331 -23.70 13.02 9.48
N GLU A 332 -22.65 13.65 9.98
CA GLU A 332 -21.35 13.74 9.34
C GLU A 332 -20.42 12.64 9.84
N PRO A 333 -19.53 12.09 9.00
CA PRO A 333 -18.56 11.08 9.44
C PRO A 333 -17.54 11.71 10.41
N TRP A 334 -17.24 11.03 11.50
CA TRP A 334 -16.28 11.53 12.48
C TRP A 334 -15.26 10.45 12.87
N TRP A 335 -14.04 10.88 13.16
CA TRP A 335 -12.91 10.05 13.57
C TRP A 335 -11.93 10.83 14.43
N GLU A 336 -11.12 10.13 15.20
CA GLU A 336 -10.08 10.72 16.05
C GLU A 336 -9.03 11.46 15.20
N GLY A 337 -8.80 12.73 15.54
CA GLY A 337 -7.93 13.64 14.79
C GLY A 337 -8.65 14.53 13.79
N ARG A 338 -9.94 14.37 13.55
CA ARG A 338 -10.76 15.36 12.85
C ARG A 338 -10.91 16.60 13.75
N LEU A 339 -10.68 17.80 13.18
CA LEU A 339 -10.61 19.05 13.94
C LEU A 339 -12.00 19.69 14.19
N ASP A 340 -13.00 19.36 13.39
CA ASP A 340 -14.35 19.90 13.45
C ASP A 340 -15.40 18.86 13.81
N GLY A 341 -16.55 19.36 14.30
CA GLY A 341 -17.67 18.53 14.69
C GLY A 341 -17.51 17.86 16.07
N THR A 342 -18.65 17.50 16.67
CA THR A 342 -18.70 16.78 17.96
C THR A 342 -19.25 15.39 17.71
N PRO A 343 -18.50 14.32 18.06
CA PRO A 343 -18.96 12.95 17.87
C PRO A 343 -20.11 12.62 18.81
N SER A 344 -21.08 11.85 18.34
CA SER A 344 -22.24 11.43 19.14
C SER A 344 -22.56 9.94 19.01
N ILE A 345 -22.26 9.34 17.86
CA ILE A 345 -22.51 7.91 17.58
C ILE A 345 -21.19 7.23 17.29
N ASP A 346 -20.91 6.10 17.93
CA ASP A 346 -19.72 5.29 17.71
C ASP A 346 -19.79 4.50 16.37
N TRP A 347 -18.68 3.91 15.97
CA TRP A 347 -18.59 3.11 14.76
C TRP A 347 -19.49 1.86 14.74
N LYS A 348 -19.98 1.40 15.92
CA LYS A 348 -20.93 0.30 16.05
C LYS A 348 -22.39 0.76 15.91
N GLY A 349 -22.62 2.08 15.91
CA GLY A 349 -23.95 2.67 15.83
C GLY A 349 -24.61 2.96 17.18
N ASN A 350 -23.86 2.89 18.29
CA ASN A 350 -24.35 3.22 19.63
C ASN A 350 -24.05 4.68 19.96
N GLN A 351 -24.76 5.22 20.95
CA GLN A 351 -24.39 6.50 21.56
C GLN A 351 -22.96 6.42 22.08
N LEU A 352 -22.14 7.42 21.76
CA LEU A 352 -20.75 7.47 22.19
C LEU A 352 -20.68 7.68 23.70
N GLU A 353 -20.04 6.75 24.39
CA GLU A 353 -19.77 6.86 25.83
C GLU A 353 -18.44 7.58 26.06
N GLU A 354 -18.35 8.36 27.14
CA GLU A 354 -17.15 9.09 27.52
C GLU A 354 -15.95 8.14 27.70
N GLY A 355 -14.83 8.47 27.05
CA GLY A 355 -13.59 7.68 27.09
C GLY A 355 -13.49 6.56 26.05
N ASN A 356 -14.54 6.30 25.29
CA ASN A 356 -14.50 5.34 24.18
C ASN A 356 -14.07 6.00 22.86
N HIS A 357 -13.47 5.20 21.98
CA HIS A 357 -13.21 5.62 20.60
C HIS A 357 -14.49 5.74 19.80
N CYS A 358 -14.65 6.85 19.08
CA CYS A 358 -15.79 7.07 18.21
C CYS A 358 -15.67 6.27 16.91
N ALA A 359 -14.53 6.38 16.23
CA ALA A 359 -14.20 5.56 15.07
C ALA A 359 -13.40 4.32 15.48
N HIS A 360 -13.50 3.24 14.69
CA HIS A 360 -12.56 2.12 14.85
C HIS A 360 -11.14 2.57 14.47
N PRO A 361 -10.08 2.21 15.25
CA PRO A 361 -8.70 2.64 14.94
C PRO A 361 -8.21 2.26 13.55
N ASN A 362 -8.83 1.26 12.92
CA ASN A 362 -8.57 0.83 11.55
C ASN A 362 -9.73 1.16 10.59
N SER A 363 -10.54 2.17 10.91
CA SER A 363 -11.60 2.67 10.04
C SER A 363 -11.02 3.16 8.71
N ARG A 364 -11.80 3.02 7.64
CA ARG A 364 -11.33 3.24 6.27
C ARG A 364 -12.21 4.20 5.50
N PHE A 365 -11.63 4.78 4.48
CA PHE A 365 -12.35 5.39 3.37
C PHE A 365 -11.96 4.72 2.06
N THR A 366 -12.89 4.71 1.12
CA THR A 366 -12.66 4.35 -0.28
C THR A 366 -13.12 5.51 -1.15
N VAL A 367 -12.25 5.96 -2.06
CA VAL A 367 -12.55 7.09 -2.94
C VAL A 367 -11.75 6.97 -4.24
N SER A 368 -12.29 7.51 -5.34
CA SER A 368 -11.54 7.63 -6.60
C SER A 368 -10.30 8.52 -6.41
N ALA A 369 -9.16 8.12 -6.95
CA ALA A 369 -7.93 8.90 -6.92
C ALA A 369 -8.10 10.29 -7.56
N LYS A 370 -9.03 10.43 -8.51
CA LYS A 370 -9.35 11.70 -9.18
C LYS A 370 -9.99 12.75 -8.27
N ASN A 371 -10.43 12.36 -7.06
CA ASN A 371 -10.90 13.32 -6.06
C ASN A 371 -9.74 14.06 -5.37
N ASN A 372 -8.52 13.53 -5.44
CA ASN A 372 -7.35 14.21 -4.90
C ASN A 372 -7.03 15.47 -5.74
N PRO A 373 -7.00 16.68 -5.15
CA PRO A 373 -6.68 17.92 -5.87
C PRO A 373 -5.31 17.89 -6.57
N GLN A 374 -4.39 17.07 -6.10
CA GLN A 374 -3.05 16.92 -6.67
C GLN A 374 -2.86 15.62 -7.47
N TYR A 375 -3.94 15.00 -7.92
CA TYR A 375 -3.84 13.83 -8.80
C TYR A 375 -3.09 14.18 -10.09
N SER A 376 -2.05 13.41 -10.41
CA SER A 376 -1.30 13.59 -11.65
C SER A 376 -2.03 12.94 -12.83
N GLU A 377 -2.15 13.65 -13.94
CA GLU A 377 -2.66 13.07 -15.20
C GLU A 377 -1.80 11.91 -15.70
N LEU A 378 -0.51 11.88 -15.30
CA LEU A 378 0.42 10.80 -15.65
C LEU A 378 0.15 9.49 -14.90
N ALA A 379 -0.69 9.49 -13.88
CA ALA A 379 -1.13 8.27 -13.20
C ALA A 379 -1.91 7.32 -14.13
N ASP A 380 -2.56 7.84 -15.16
CA ASP A 380 -3.24 7.06 -16.20
C ASP A 380 -2.38 6.91 -17.49
N SER A 381 -1.11 7.33 -17.48
CA SER A 381 -0.20 7.16 -18.63
C SER A 381 0.08 5.69 -18.91
N PRO A 382 -0.14 5.19 -20.13
CA PRO A 382 0.16 3.80 -20.49
C PRO A 382 1.63 3.43 -20.36
N SER A 383 2.53 4.39 -20.51
CA SER A 383 3.98 4.19 -20.37
C SER A 383 4.44 4.22 -18.92
N GLY A 384 3.60 4.73 -18.01
CA GLY A 384 4.04 5.06 -16.64
C GLY A 384 4.95 6.28 -16.59
N VAL A 385 5.78 6.34 -15.55
CA VAL A 385 6.73 7.43 -15.30
C VAL A 385 8.14 6.90 -15.02
N PRO A 386 9.22 7.59 -15.49
CA PRO A 386 10.60 7.16 -15.25
C PRO A 386 11.03 7.49 -13.82
N ILE A 387 11.41 6.49 -13.03
CA ILE A 387 11.79 6.69 -11.62
C ILE A 387 13.17 7.34 -11.53
N THR A 388 13.23 8.46 -10.81
CA THR A 388 14.44 9.22 -10.51
C THR A 388 15.15 8.70 -9.27
N ALA A 389 14.38 8.37 -8.22
CA ALA A 389 14.91 7.87 -6.95
C ALA A 389 13.95 6.88 -6.30
N ILE A 390 14.52 5.94 -5.55
CA ILE A 390 13.78 5.01 -4.67
C ILE A 390 14.13 5.37 -3.22
N VAL A 391 13.10 5.47 -2.36
CA VAL A 391 13.26 5.85 -0.97
C VAL A 391 12.68 4.77 -0.07
N PHE A 392 13.51 4.24 0.81
CA PHE A 392 13.07 3.40 1.92
C PHE A 392 13.04 4.19 3.22
N GLY A 393 12.12 3.87 4.13
CA GLY A 393 12.09 4.51 5.44
C GLY A 393 11.20 3.78 6.42
N GLY A 394 11.34 4.14 7.69
CA GLY A 394 10.55 3.58 8.78
C GLY A 394 10.56 4.50 9.99
N ARG A 395 9.67 4.25 10.93
CA ARG A 395 9.59 5.01 12.17
C ARG A 395 10.68 4.52 13.13
N ARG A 396 11.66 5.39 13.40
CA ARG A 396 12.71 5.16 14.38
C ARG A 396 12.86 6.41 15.25
N SER A 397 12.57 6.27 16.54
CA SER A 397 12.73 7.37 17.51
C SER A 397 14.19 7.73 17.76
N GLU A 398 15.09 6.77 17.53
CA GLU A 398 16.53 6.89 17.78
C GLU A 398 17.36 6.36 16.60
N LEU A 399 18.62 6.73 16.57
CA LEU A 399 19.74 6.15 15.82
C LEU A 399 19.73 6.26 14.29
N ALA A 400 18.58 6.33 13.63
CA ALA A 400 18.54 6.45 12.17
C ALA A 400 18.61 7.93 11.74
N PRO A 401 19.50 8.31 10.80
CA PRO A 401 19.59 9.69 10.32
C PRO A 401 18.34 10.11 9.54
N LEU A 402 18.16 11.43 9.40
CA LEU A 402 17.07 12.02 8.63
C LEU A 402 17.05 11.49 7.19
N VAL A 403 18.22 11.46 6.54
CA VAL A 403 18.39 10.94 5.18
C VAL A 403 19.82 10.49 4.93
N TYR A 404 19.98 9.44 4.13
CA TYR A 404 21.25 9.09 3.48
C TYR A 404 21.02 8.37 2.14
N GLU A 405 21.98 8.52 1.22
CA GLU A 405 22.04 7.83 -0.06
C GLU A 405 22.83 6.52 0.10
N ALA A 406 22.33 5.43 -0.44
CA ALA A 406 23.07 4.16 -0.53
C ALA A 406 24.27 4.30 -1.48
N LYS A 407 25.36 3.55 -1.23
CA LYS A 407 26.60 3.64 -2.00
C LYS A 407 26.43 3.18 -3.45
N ASP A 408 25.62 2.17 -3.65
CA ASP A 408 25.25 1.57 -4.93
C ASP A 408 23.91 0.84 -4.82
N TRP A 409 23.46 0.22 -5.90
CA TRP A 409 22.21 -0.54 -5.93
C TRP A 409 22.18 -1.69 -4.92
N ASN A 410 23.24 -2.49 -4.85
CA ASN A 410 23.32 -3.65 -3.97
C ASN A 410 23.27 -3.25 -2.49
N HIS A 411 23.99 -2.17 -2.15
CA HIS A 411 23.88 -1.57 -0.82
C HIS A 411 22.47 -1.02 -0.56
N GLY A 412 21.83 -0.43 -1.57
CA GLY A 412 20.44 0.05 -1.47
C GLY A 412 19.44 -1.07 -1.21
N VAL A 413 19.63 -2.24 -1.85
CA VAL A 413 18.83 -3.45 -1.58
C VAL A 413 19.03 -3.90 -0.12
N LEU A 414 20.27 -3.90 0.39
CA LEU A 414 20.54 -4.20 1.80
C LEU A 414 19.87 -3.21 2.76
N VAL A 415 19.90 -1.92 2.42
CA VAL A 415 19.22 -0.86 3.18
C VAL A 415 17.72 -1.12 3.25
N GLY A 416 17.07 -1.39 2.10
CA GLY A 416 15.65 -1.74 2.04
C GLY A 416 15.31 -3.03 2.79
N ALA A 417 16.11 -4.07 2.62
CA ALA A 417 15.94 -5.36 3.31
C ALA A 417 16.09 -5.24 4.85
N SER A 418 16.84 -4.26 5.33
CA SER A 418 17.07 -4.03 6.76
C SER A 418 16.09 -3.07 7.42
N VAL A 419 15.12 -2.51 6.69
CA VAL A 419 14.12 -1.58 7.23
C VAL A 419 13.43 -2.16 8.46
N GLY A 420 13.44 -1.35 9.52
CA GLY A 420 12.71 -1.63 10.74
C GLY A 420 11.87 -0.42 11.14
N SER A 421 10.69 -0.67 11.67
CA SER A 421 9.78 0.38 12.12
C SER A 421 9.22 0.07 13.50
N GLU A 422 9.14 1.09 14.33
CA GLU A 422 8.49 0.99 15.64
C GLU A 422 6.98 0.82 15.47
N THR A 423 6.40 -0.07 16.28
CA THR A 423 4.96 -0.29 16.32
C THR A 423 4.23 0.94 16.86
N THR A 424 3.02 1.16 16.33
CA THR A 424 2.13 2.25 16.74
C THR A 424 0.84 1.69 17.33
N ALA A 425 0.03 2.54 17.95
CA ALA A 425 -1.27 2.15 18.51
C ALA A 425 -2.25 1.53 17.50
N ALA A 426 -2.02 1.72 16.18
CA ALA A 426 -2.82 1.12 15.12
C ALA A 426 -2.42 -0.35 14.80
N ALA A 427 -1.32 -0.84 15.39
CA ALA A 427 -0.86 -2.22 15.23
C ALA A 427 -1.18 -3.04 16.49
N ALA A 428 -1.45 -4.33 16.30
CA ALA A 428 -1.61 -5.23 17.45
C ALA A 428 -0.26 -5.43 18.17
N GLY A 429 -0.25 -5.29 19.49
CA GLY A 429 0.93 -5.48 20.34
C GLY A 429 1.40 -4.21 21.05
N ASP A 430 2.55 -4.30 21.74
CA ASP A 430 3.11 -3.17 22.49
C ASP A 430 3.64 -2.06 21.56
N ILE A 431 3.46 -0.80 21.95
CA ILE A 431 3.90 0.38 21.20
C ILE A 431 5.41 0.56 21.37
N GLY A 432 6.11 1.02 20.31
CA GLY A 432 7.53 1.37 20.34
C GLY A 432 8.49 0.19 20.14
N ILE A 433 7.99 -1.01 19.89
CA ILE A 433 8.83 -2.16 19.58
C ILE A 433 9.25 -2.11 18.11
N VAL A 434 10.55 -2.23 17.83
CA VAL A 434 11.05 -2.28 16.46
C VAL A 434 10.68 -3.61 15.80
N ARG A 435 9.79 -3.55 14.84
CA ARG A 435 9.41 -4.66 13.96
C ARG A 435 10.20 -4.56 12.66
N ARG A 436 10.81 -5.68 12.24
CA ARG A 436 11.43 -5.77 10.91
C ARG A 436 10.37 -5.90 9.85
N ASP A 437 10.43 -5.02 8.85
CA ASP A 437 9.51 -4.99 7.71
C ASP A 437 10.31 -4.65 6.43
N PRO A 438 11.04 -5.65 5.89
CA PRO A 438 11.89 -5.48 4.72
C PRO A 438 11.14 -4.81 3.58
N MET A 439 11.66 -3.68 3.08
CA MET A 439 11.08 -2.90 1.97
C MET A 439 9.58 -2.57 2.14
N ALA A 440 9.05 -2.64 3.38
CA ALA A 440 7.62 -2.55 3.71
C ALA A 440 6.76 -3.65 3.06
N MET A 441 7.36 -4.78 2.66
CA MET A 441 6.74 -5.86 1.89
C MET A 441 6.39 -7.10 2.72
N LYS A 442 6.71 -7.14 4.02
CA LYS A 442 6.54 -8.36 4.83
C LYS A 442 5.15 -9.01 4.72
N PRO A 443 4.02 -8.27 4.78
CA PRO A 443 2.69 -8.89 4.65
C PRO A 443 2.26 -9.12 3.19
N PHE A 444 3.06 -8.72 2.19
CA PHE A 444 2.60 -8.54 0.82
C PHE A 444 3.45 -9.25 -0.24
N CYS A 445 4.64 -9.74 0.10
CA CYS A 445 5.45 -10.53 -0.82
C CYS A 445 4.89 -11.95 -0.92
N GLY A 446 4.48 -12.35 -2.13
CA GLY A 446 3.83 -13.65 -2.40
C GLY A 446 4.80 -14.82 -2.56
N TYR A 447 6.07 -14.66 -2.18
CA TYR A 447 7.11 -15.68 -2.29
C TYR A 447 8.23 -15.47 -1.27
N ASN A 448 9.25 -16.32 -1.32
CA ASN A 448 10.38 -16.31 -0.38
C ASN A 448 11.18 -15.00 -0.46
N PHE A 449 11.43 -14.37 0.68
CA PHE A 449 12.23 -13.13 0.74
C PHE A 449 13.67 -13.29 0.27
N ALA A 450 14.27 -14.45 0.37
CA ALA A 450 15.61 -14.67 -0.18
C ALA A 450 15.62 -14.49 -1.70
N ASP A 451 14.63 -15.07 -2.38
CA ASP A 451 14.46 -14.92 -3.83
C ASP A 451 14.02 -13.50 -4.20
N TYR A 452 13.21 -12.85 -3.37
CA TYR A 452 12.81 -11.46 -3.55
C TYR A 452 14.02 -10.52 -3.52
N PHE A 453 14.92 -10.66 -2.56
CA PHE A 453 16.14 -9.85 -2.51
C PHE A 453 17.09 -10.19 -3.67
N SER A 454 17.22 -11.46 -4.02
CA SER A 454 18.00 -11.90 -5.19
C SER A 454 17.47 -11.31 -6.49
N HIS A 455 16.14 -11.23 -6.63
CA HIS A 455 15.49 -10.59 -7.77
C HIS A 455 15.82 -9.09 -7.83
N TRP A 456 15.73 -8.36 -6.72
CA TRP A 456 16.15 -6.96 -6.65
C TRP A 456 17.64 -6.78 -7.03
N LEU A 457 18.53 -7.65 -6.52
CA LEU A 457 19.97 -7.60 -6.83
C LEU A 457 20.24 -7.85 -8.31
N SER A 458 19.48 -8.72 -8.97
CA SER A 458 19.68 -9.04 -10.40
C SER A 458 19.51 -7.85 -11.34
N PHE A 459 18.83 -6.79 -10.91
CA PHE A 459 18.69 -5.56 -11.73
C PHE A 459 20.03 -4.86 -11.97
N SER A 460 20.98 -4.91 -11.00
CA SER A 460 22.32 -4.34 -11.19
C SER A 460 23.19 -5.12 -12.18
N GLU A 461 22.83 -6.36 -12.49
CA GLU A 461 23.51 -7.14 -13.53
C GLU A 461 23.01 -6.78 -14.94
N GLN A 462 21.84 -6.13 -15.02
CA GLN A 462 21.16 -5.82 -16.27
C GLN A 462 21.38 -4.37 -16.71
N SER A 463 21.65 -3.44 -15.78
CA SER A 463 21.79 -2.01 -16.10
C SER A 463 22.66 -1.25 -15.11
N ASP A 464 23.47 -0.33 -15.66
CA ASP A 464 24.18 0.71 -14.91
C ASP A 464 23.33 1.99 -14.73
N ASN A 465 22.14 2.07 -15.34
CA ASN A 465 21.25 3.24 -15.33
C ASN A 465 20.10 3.10 -14.32
N LEU A 466 20.38 2.50 -13.17
CA LEU A 466 19.39 2.31 -12.11
C LEU A 466 19.20 3.59 -11.27
N PRO A 467 17.99 3.86 -10.76
CA PRO A 467 17.75 4.97 -9.85
C PRO A 467 18.56 4.80 -8.57
N LYS A 468 18.98 5.91 -7.99
CA LYS A 468 19.62 5.92 -6.68
C LYS A 468 18.63 5.52 -5.60
N ILE A 469 19.13 4.84 -4.56
CA ILE A 469 18.35 4.41 -3.41
C ILE A 469 18.74 5.23 -2.19
N PHE A 470 17.73 5.69 -1.45
CA PHE A 470 17.88 6.50 -0.24
C PHE A 470 17.14 5.86 0.92
N HIS A 471 17.60 6.19 2.13
CA HIS A 471 16.85 5.92 3.36
C HIS A 471 16.47 7.22 4.03
N VAL A 472 15.25 7.27 4.62
CA VAL A 472 14.77 8.43 5.36
C VAL A 472 14.15 8.01 6.70
N ASN A 473 14.23 8.91 7.68
CA ASN A 473 13.57 8.75 8.98
C ASN A 473 13.04 10.10 9.49
N TRP A 474 11.76 10.31 9.36
CA TRP A 474 11.05 11.52 9.81
C TRP A 474 10.76 11.56 11.32
N PHE A 475 11.04 10.50 12.08
CA PHE A 475 10.42 10.20 13.36
C PHE A 475 11.39 10.24 14.55
N ARG A 476 12.57 10.80 14.37
CA ARG A 476 13.49 10.98 15.49
C ARG A 476 12.90 11.90 16.54
N LYS A 477 13.18 11.55 17.80
CA LYS A 477 12.69 12.29 18.97
C LYS A 477 13.84 12.69 19.89
N ASN A 478 13.64 13.82 20.56
CA ASN A 478 14.35 14.23 21.75
C ASN A 478 13.34 14.38 22.93
N GLU A 479 13.74 15.01 24.00
CA GLU A 479 12.89 15.26 25.17
C GLU A 479 11.66 16.14 24.87
N GLU A 480 11.74 16.99 23.84
CA GLU A 480 10.68 17.92 23.42
C GLU A 480 9.69 17.30 22.42
N GLY A 481 10.03 16.17 21.80
CA GLY A 481 9.17 15.48 20.82
C GLY A 481 9.89 15.13 19.53
N PHE A 482 9.18 15.25 18.39
CA PHE A 482 9.80 15.00 17.07
C PHE A 482 10.77 16.13 16.71
N ILE A 483 11.99 15.75 16.33
CA ILE A 483 13.03 16.71 15.94
C ILE A 483 12.77 17.28 14.54
N TRP A 484 12.26 16.46 13.62
CA TRP A 484 11.89 16.88 12.27
C TRP A 484 10.39 17.15 12.19
N PRO A 485 9.97 18.30 11.62
CA PRO A 485 8.53 18.68 11.59
C PRO A 485 7.67 17.72 10.76
N GLY A 486 8.25 17.06 9.76
CA GLY A 486 7.51 16.14 8.89
C GLY A 486 6.59 16.84 7.89
N PHE A 487 5.55 16.14 7.41
CA PHE A 487 4.53 16.64 6.48
C PHE A 487 5.14 17.37 5.26
N GLY A 488 4.71 18.61 4.99
CA GLY A 488 5.22 19.44 3.89
C GLY A 488 6.74 19.64 3.91
N GLU A 489 7.34 19.69 5.10
CA GLU A 489 8.78 19.91 5.28
C GLU A 489 9.64 18.75 4.76
N ASN A 490 9.03 17.58 4.52
CA ASN A 490 9.69 16.45 3.87
C ASN A 490 10.13 16.79 2.43
N LEU A 491 9.53 17.78 1.77
CA LEU A 491 10.01 18.26 0.46
C LEU A 491 11.45 18.76 0.50
N ARG A 492 11.91 19.32 1.62
CA ARG A 492 13.30 19.78 1.81
C ARG A 492 14.30 18.62 1.67
N VAL A 493 13.92 17.45 2.16
CA VAL A 493 14.72 16.23 2.03
C VAL A 493 14.64 15.68 0.61
N LEU A 494 13.44 15.70 -0.02
CA LEU A 494 13.28 15.31 -1.41
C LEU A 494 14.05 16.21 -2.38
N ASP A 495 14.13 17.52 -2.11
CA ASP A 495 14.97 18.46 -2.86
C ASP A 495 16.46 18.05 -2.81
N TRP A 496 16.98 17.70 -1.62
CA TRP A 496 18.35 17.17 -1.51
C TRP A 496 18.52 15.86 -2.29
N ILE A 497 17.57 14.93 -2.18
CA ILE A 497 17.57 13.65 -2.95
C ILE A 497 17.65 13.94 -4.45
N ILE A 498 16.82 14.86 -4.96
CA ILE A 498 16.80 15.25 -6.38
C ILE A 498 18.16 15.84 -6.79
N LYS A 499 18.71 16.76 -6.00
CA LYS A 499 20.04 17.37 -6.26
C LYS A 499 21.14 16.31 -6.29
N ARG A 500 21.07 15.28 -5.43
CA ARG A 500 21.99 14.11 -5.47
C ARG A 500 21.84 13.31 -6.75
N CYS A 501 20.62 13.08 -7.23
CA CYS A 501 20.37 12.39 -8.50
C CYS A 501 20.90 13.18 -9.70
N GLN A 502 20.78 14.51 -9.67
CA GLN A 502 21.31 15.42 -10.69
C GLN A 502 22.82 15.66 -10.59
N LYS A 503 23.50 15.20 -9.51
CA LYS A 503 24.92 15.47 -9.20
C LYS A 503 25.19 16.97 -8.97
N ASN A 504 24.20 17.70 -8.47
CA ASN A 504 24.27 19.14 -8.22
C ASN A 504 24.72 19.49 -6.79
N VAL A 505 24.86 18.48 -5.92
CA VAL A 505 25.34 18.63 -4.55
C VAL A 505 26.25 17.47 -4.18
N ASP A 506 27.33 17.76 -3.46
CA ASP A 506 28.22 16.75 -2.89
C ASP A 506 27.61 16.14 -1.63
N ALA A 507 28.23 15.08 -1.10
CA ALA A 507 27.79 14.46 0.12
C ALA A 507 28.97 13.92 0.93
N LYS A 508 28.81 13.84 2.24
CA LYS A 508 29.79 13.24 3.15
C LYS A 508 29.69 11.73 3.10
N GLU A 509 30.77 11.07 2.69
CA GLU A 509 30.83 9.61 2.72
C GLU A 509 30.99 9.10 4.17
N MET A 510 30.11 8.16 4.53
CA MET A 510 30.08 7.46 5.82
C MET A 510 29.94 5.95 5.59
N PRO A 511 30.23 5.09 6.58
CA PRO A 511 30.07 3.65 6.44
C PRO A 511 28.68 3.20 5.97
N ILE A 512 27.62 3.91 6.38
CA ILE A 512 26.22 3.60 6.03
C ILE A 512 25.77 4.18 4.69
N GLY A 513 26.59 4.99 4.01
CA GLY A 513 26.24 5.66 2.75
C GLY A 513 26.69 7.10 2.70
N PHE A 514 26.06 7.92 1.87
CA PHE A 514 26.37 9.33 1.69
C PHE A 514 25.32 10.21 2.37
N LEU A 515 25.77 11.11 3.22
CA LEU A 515 24.93 12.02 3.98
C LEU A 515 25.02 13.45 3.45
N PRO A 516 23.99 14.29 3.71
CA PRO A 516 24.09 15.74 3.49
C PRO A 516 25.29 16.33 4.24
N ASN A 517 25.99 17.28 3.60
CA ASN A 517 26.87 18.18 4.34
C ASN A 517 26.03 19.21 5.10
N ASN A 518 26.66 19.93 6.02
CA ASN A 518 26.01 21.02 6.73
C ASN A 518 25.42 22.02 5.72
N ASN A 519 24.16 22.41 5.92
CA ASN A 519 23.40 23.34 5.08
C ASN A 519 22.96 22.83 3.69
N ASP A 520 23.20 21.57 3.32
CA ASP A 520 22.70 21.00 2.06
C ASP A 520 21.16 20.83 2.05
N ILE A 521 20.57 20.60 3.23
CA ILE A 521 19.11 20.61 3.42
C ILE A 521 18.71 22.04 3.81
N ASN A 522 17.85 22.66 3.00
CA ASN A 522 17.35 24.00 3.27
C ASN A 522 16.42 24.01 4.49
N THR A 523 16.86 24.61 5.60
CA THR A 523 16.11 24.76 6.84
C THR A 523 15.57 26.17 7.04
N SER A 524 15.64 27.05 6.03
CA SER A 524 15.16 28.44 6.11
C SER A 524 13.68 28.47 6.52
N GLY A 525 13.34 29.30 7.50
CA GLY A 525 11.98 29.39 8.05
C GLY A 525 11.65 28.35 9.12
N LEU A 526 12.47 27.31 9.30
CA LEU A 526 12.30 26.34 10.39
C LEU A 526 13.00 26.81 11.66
N ASN A 527 12.39 26.51 12.80
CA ASN A 527 13.02 26.72 14.11
C ASN A 527 13.90 25.50 14.49
N ILE A 528 14.86 25.18 13.62
CA ILE A 528 15.80 24.06 13.81
C ILE A 528 17.20 24.65 13.87
N SER A 529 17.93 24.42 14.97
CA SER A 529 19.32 24.91 15.15
C SER A 529 20.31 24.05 14.36
N GLU A 530 21.50 24.58 14.09
CA GLU A 530 22.62 23.80 13.53
C GLU A 530 22.97 22.61 14.42
N GLU A 531 22.93 22.75 15.75
CA GLU A 531 23.17 21.69 16.72
C GLU A 531 22.12 20.55 16.58
N THR A 532 20.88 20.92 16.33
CA THR A 532 19.78 19.95 16.08
C THR A 532 19.98 19.21 14.75
N MET A 533 20.44 19.89 13.71
CA MET A 533 20.78 19.25 12.43
C MET A 533 22.01 18.32 12.58
N ASP A 534 23.00 18.74 13.37
CA ASP A 534 24.15 17.89 13.71
C ASP A 534 23.69 16.67 14.54
N GLU A 535 22.74 16.81 15.45
CA GLU A 535 22.14 15.68 16.18
C GLU A 535 21.43 14.71 15.21
N LEU A 536 20.67 15.23 14.23
CA LEU A 536 20.04 14.41 13.18
C LEU A 536 21.06 13.66 12.31
N ALA A 537 22.27 14.20 12.16
CA ALA A 537 23.40 13.56 11.46
C ALA A 537 24.23 12.65 12.39
N ALA A 538 24.50 13.04 13.63
CA ALA A 538 25.38 12.36 14.59
C ALA A 538 24.88 10.99 15.09
N ALA A 539 23.60 10.67 14.89
CA ALA A 539 23.04 9.35 15.17
C ALA A 539 23.83 8.18 14.53
N ILE A 540 24.70 8.49 13.59
CA ILE A 540 25.49 7.55 12.80
C ILE A 540 26.69 7.01 13.56
N GLU A 541 27.37 7.82 14.35
CA GLU A 541 28.57 7.35 15.09
C GLU A 541 28.21 6.26 16.10
N ALA A 542 27.06 6.36 16.75
CA ALA A 542 26.59 5.34 17.69
C ALA A 542 26.17 4.03 16.98
N VAL A 543 25.53 4.12 15.81
CA VAL A 543 25.16 2.93 15.01
C VAL A 543 26.38 2.24 14.45
N THR A 544 27.36 2.98 13.94
CA THR A 544 28.60 2.43 13.38
C THR A 544 29.43 1.74 14.45
N THR A 545 29.53 2.33 15.63
CA THR A 545 30.24 1.76 16.77
C THR A 545 29.55 0.49 17.29
N ALA A 546 28.21 0.48 17.38
CA ALA A 546 27.44 -0.69 17.79
C ALA A 546 27.48 -1.83 16.75
N ALA A 547 27.44 -1.49 15.44
CA ALA A 547 27.56 -2.46 14.36
C ALA A 547 28.97 -3.06 14.29
N ALA A 548 30.03 -2.26 14.39
CA ALA A 548 31.42 -2.71 14.43
C ALA A 548 31.65 -3.65 15.64
N ALA A 549 31.19 -3.26 16.83
CA ALA A 549 31.29 -4.09 18.02
C ALA A 549 30.49 -5.40 17.95
N THR A 550 29.44 -5.43 17.13
CA THR A 550 28.64 -6.65 16.90
C THR A 550 29.32 -7.56 15.87
N ILE A 551 29.89 -6.98 14.81
CA ILE A 551 30.66 -7.69 13.78
C ILE A 551 31.90 -8.33 14.41
N ASP A 552 32.64 -7.59 15.24
CA ASP A 552 33.83 -8.13 15.97
C ASP A 552 33.47 -9.28 16.91
N LYS A 553 32.23 -9.35 17.40
CA LYS A 553 31.75 -10.47 18.22
C LYS A 553 31.31 -11.69 17.41
N LEU A 554 30.93 -11.48 16.14
CA LEU A 554 30.41 -12.54 15.27
C LEU A 554 31.46 -13.12 14.33
N LEU A 555 32.58 -12.42 14.11
CA LEU A 555 33.72 -12.98 13.37
C LEU A 555 34.49 -13.95 14.28
N PRO A 556 34.79 -15.18 13.82
CA PRO A 556 35.69 -16.05 14.55
C PRO A 556 37.04 -15.35 14.67
N LYS A 557 37.57 -15.26 15.89
CA LYS A 557 38.94 -14.79 16.10
C LYS A 557 39.87 -15.69 15.30
N PRO A 558 40.86 -15.13 14.57
CA PRO A 558 41.89 -15.99 13.98
C PRO A 558 42.48 -16.85 15.10
N GLU A 559 42.55 -18.16 14.88
CA GLU A 559 43.27 -19.07 15.77
C GLU A 559 44.69 -18.54 15.84
N GLU A 560 45.15 -18.15 17.05
CA GLU A 560 46.57 -17.92 17.31
C GLU A 560 47.28 -19.23 17.01
N ASP A 561 48.15 -19.19 15.99
CA ASP A 561 49.01 -20.33 15.64
C ASP A 561 49.69 -20.91 16.88
N ALA A 562 49.24 -22.08 17.28
CA ALA A 562 49.93 -22.90 18.25
C ALA A 562 51.10 -23.62 17.54
N ASP A 563 52.10 -22.84 17.17
CA ASP A 563 53.42 -23.38 16.82
C ASP A 563 54.42 -22.92 17.87
N GLU A 564 54.51 -23.75 18.89
CA GLU A 564 55.72 -23.98 19.70
C GLU A 564 55.50 -25.16 20.68
N ARG A 565 55.70 -26.41 20.15
CA ARG A 565 56.46 -27.48 20.89
C ARG A 565 56.63 -28.71 20.02
#